data_09a2081879cbb576c1ca1e2aadec54bc
#
_entry.id   09a2081879cbb576c1ca1e2aadec54bc
#
_cell.length_a   1.000
_cell.length_b   1.000
_cell.length_c   1.000
_cell.angle_alpha   90.00
_cell.angle_beta   90.00
_cell.angle_gamma   90.00
#
_symmetry.space_group_name_H-M   'P 1'
#
loop_
_entity.id
_entity.type
_entity.pdbx_description
1 polymer ?
#
loop_
_entity_poly.entity_id
_entity_poly.type
_entity_poly.pdbx_seq_one_letter_code
_entity_poly.pdbx_strand_id
1 'polypeptide(L)'
;MGLFNILKSNKKADDIQWTLRVAEDEMPVEPETFEINLDNFLQDLEMGDIEFIVLAPSEVVNGITFLQVASNGYGYMHVEAGLNEKNSEGFPRILYNDDISVGECLDMFIAFYRQGRVDISGWEDLT
;
A
#
# COMPACT_ATOMS: atom_id res chain seq x y z
N MET A 1 30.14 9.84 -16.11
CA MET A 1 28.75 10.17 -15.89
C MET A 1 27.99 9.15 -15.00
N GLY A 2 28.68 8.13 -14.57
CA GLY A 2 28.07 7.17 -13.65
C GLY A 2 27.54 7.81 -12.37
N LEU A 3 28.30 8.75 -11.82
CA LEU A 3 27.85 9.49 -10.65
C LEU A 3 26.53 10.24 -10.90
N PHE A 4 26.45 10.86 -12.06
CA PHE A 4 25.25 11.60 -12.44
C PHE A 4 24.04 10.66 -12.57
N ASN A 5 24.24 9.48 -13.15
CA ASN A 5 23.17 8.50 -13.27
C ASN A 5 22.73 7.96 -11.91
N ILE A 6 23.65 7.76 -10.99
CA ILE A 6 23.34 7.32 -9.65
C ILE A 6 22.51 8.37 -8.93
N LEU A 7 22.91 9.63 -9.02
CA LEU A 7 22.15 10.72 -8.42
C LEU A 7 20.75 10.83 -9.02
N LYS A 8 20.67 10.62 -10.33
CA LYS A 8 19.38 10.67 -11.02
C LYS A 8 18.45 9.55 -10.55
N SER A 9 18.97 8.34 -10.35
CA SER A 9 18.18 7.23 -9.81
C SER A 9 17.68 7.51 -8.40
N ASN A 10 18.58 8.01 -7.55
CA ASN A 10 18.21 8.34 -6.17
C ASN A 10 17.18 9.47 -6.13
N LYS A 11 17.36 10.46 -6.97
CA LYS A 11 16.42 11.57 -7.07
C LYS A 11 15.06 11.09 -7.53
N LYS A 12 15.01 10.13 -8.46
CA LYS A 12 13.74 9.57 -8.92
C LYS A 12 13.00 8.86 -7.80
N ALA A 13 13.71 8.12 -6.97
CA ALA A 13 13.10 7.46 -5.81
C ALA A 13 12.58 8.49 -4.81
N ASP A 14 13.35 9.57 -4.60
CA ASP A 14 12.94 10.65 -3.70
C ASP A 14 11.78 11.46 -4.25
N ASP A 15 11.58 11.45 -5.57
CA ASP A 15 10.52 12.20 -6.21
C ASP A 15 9.17 11.50 -6.14
N ILE A 16 9.13 10.26 -5.68
CA ILE A 16 7.86 9.54 -5.53
C ILE A 16 7.06 10.19 -4.42
N GLN A 17 5.87 10.64 -4.77
CA GLN A 17 4.92 11.18 -3.82
C GLN A 17 4.01 10.06 -3.35
N TRP A 18 3.76 10.00 -2.06
CA TRP A 18 2.89 8.99 -1.49
C TRP A 18 1.64 9.65 -0.92
N THR A 19 0.51 9.04 -1.15
CA THR A 19 -0.75 9.50 -0.58
C THR A 19 -1.38 8.39 0.24
N LEU A 20 -2.04 8.81 1.31
CA LEU A 20 -2.85 7.92 2.13
C LEU A 20 -4.29 8.38 2.01
N ARG A 21 -5.15 7.48 1.57
CA ARG A 21 -6.58 7.76 1.50
C ARG A 21 -7.27 7.00 2.61
N VAL A 22 -7.98 7.71 3.46
CA VAL A 22 -8.72 7.14 4.57
C VAL A 22 -10.18 7.43 4.32
N ALA A 23 -10.93 6.43 3.88
CA ALA A 23 -12.30 6.59 3.40
C ALA A 23 -12.36 7.65 2.29
N GLU A 24 -12.96 8.80 2.53
CA GLU A 24 -13.10 9.85 1.51
C GLU A 24 -11.97 10.89 1.58
N ASP A 25 -11.15 10.87 2.62
CA ASP A 25 -10.11 11.85 2.84
C ASP A 25 -8.78 11.38 2.25
N GLU A 26 -8.17 12.21 1.44
CA GLU A 26 -6.86 11.93 0.85
C GLU A 26 -5.85 12.92 1.40
N MET A 27 -4.70 12.42 1.83
CA MET A 27 -3.66 13.23 2.43
C MET A 27 -2.28 12.80 1.96
N PRO A 28 -1.33 13.73 1.85
CA PRO A 28 0.05 13.34 1.57
C PRO A 28 0.64 12.61 2.77
N VAL A 29 1.55 11.67 2.49
CA VAL A 29 2.25 10.95 3.55
C VAL A 29 3.42 11.80 4.04
N GLU A 30 3.49 12.00 5.36
CA GLU A 30 4.59 12.69 6.01
C GLU A 30 5.49 11.63 6.67
N PRO A 31 6.78 11.57 6.33
CA PRO A 31 7.65 10.49 6.83
C PRO A 31 7.70 10.38 8.35
N GLU A 32 7.69 11.51 9.05
CA GLU A 32 7.86 11.53 10.50
C GLU A 32 6.64 10.99 11.26
N THR A 33 5.46 11.11 10.68
CA THR A 33 4.21 10.76 11.36
C THR A 33 3.47 9.59 10.73
N PHE A 34 4.00 9.04 9.65
CA PHE A 34 3.29 8.00 8.89
C PHE A 34 2.94 6.79 9.75
N GLU A 35 3.91 6.27 10.50
CA GLU A 35 3.69 5.05 11.29
C GLU A 35 2.64 5.25 12.37
N ILE A 36 2.71 6.38 13.07
CA ILE A 36 1.75 6.68 14.14
C ILE A 36 0.36 6.89 13.55
N ASN A 37 0.27 7.65 12.47
CA ASN A 37 -1.02 7.90 11.83
C ASN A 37 -1.63 6.62 11.28
N LEU A 38 -0.83 5.80 10.63
CA LEU A 38 -1.31 4.54 10.08
C LEU A 38 -1.81 3.61 11.17
N ASP A 39 -1.06 3.50 12.27
CA ASP A 39 -1.47 2.67 13.40
C ASP A 39 -2.83 3.12 13.94
N ASN A 40 -3.02 4.43 14.12
CA ASN A 40 -4.29 4.97 14.57
C ASN A 40 -5.43 4.69 13.58
N PHE A 41 -5.19 4.86 12.29
CA PHE A 41 -6.20 4.57 11.28
C PHE A 41 -6.54 3.08 11.22
N LEU A 42 -5.57 2.20 11.40
CA LEU A 42 -5.83 0.76 11.44
C LEU A 42 -6.68 0.37 12.64
N GLN A 43 -6.48 1.03 13.77
CA GLN A 43 -7.35 0.82 14.94
C GLN A 43 -8.77 1.27 14.65
N ASP A 44 -8.94 2.42 14.02
CA ASP A 44 -10.26 2.92 13.62
C ASP A 44 -10.92 1.95 12.62
N LEU A 45 -10.14 1.39 11.72
CA LEU A 45 -10.62 0.41 10.77
C LEU A 45 -11.10 -0.86 11.48
N GLU A 46 -10.32 -1.33 12.45
CA GLU A 46 -10.66 -2.52 13.24
C GLU A 46 -11.95 -2.31 14.02
N MET A 47 -12.15 -1.10 14.54
CA MET A 47 -13.35 -0.75 15.29
C MET A 47 -14.58 -0.47 14.41
N GLY A 48 -14.39 -0.41 13.10
CA GLY A 48 -15.48 -0.15 12.18
C GLY A 48 -15.81 1.32 11.99
N ASP A 49 -14.95 2.22 12.48
CA ASP A 49 -15.18 3.67 12.35
C ASP A 49 -14.84 4.19 10.95
N ILE A 50 -14.02 3.46 10.21
CA ILE A 50 -13.71 3.76 8.80
C ILE A 50 -13.80 2.46 8.00
N GLU A 51 -13.99 2.57 6.69
CA GLU A 51 -14.25 1.41 5.84
C GLU A 51 -13.00 0.87 5.16
N PHE A 52 -12.06 1.73 4.79
CA PHE A 52 -10.85 1.31 4.09
C PHE A 52 -9.75 2.35 4.18
N ILE A 53 -8.53 1.89 3.92
CA ILE A 53 -7.34 2.75 3.82
C ILE A 53 -6.60 2.34 2.54
N VAL A 54 -6.15 3.32 1.75
CA VAL A 54 -5.35 3.08 0.54
C VAL A 54 -4.03 3.83 0.66
N LEU A 55 -2.93 3.12 0.44
CA LEU A 55 -1.60 3.73 0.32
C LEU A 55 -1.17 3.62 -1.13
N ALA A 56 -0.91 4.76 -1.76
CA ALA A 56 -0.58 4.78 -3.18
C ALA A 56 0.61 5.68 -3.47
N PRO A 57 1.61 5.16 -4.19
CA PRO A 57 2.68 5.99 -4.72
C PRO A 57 2.23 6.70 -6.01
N SER A 58 2.89 7.81 -6.33
CA SER A 58 2.62 8.54 -7.58
C SER A 58 3.11 7.78 -8.82
N GLU A 59 3.98 6.80 -8.63
CA GLU A 59 4.51 5.94 -9.69
C GLU A 59 4.48 4.50 -9.22
N VAL A 60 4.51 3.56 -10.16
CA VAL A 60 4.58 2.13 -9.84
C VAL A 60 5.85 1.82 -9.07
N VAL A 61 5.73 1.08 -7.98
CA VAL A 61 6.87 0.67 -7.15
C VAL A 61 6.92 -0.85 -7.13
N ASN A 62 7.96 -1.41 -7.74
CA ASN A 62 8.16 -2.86 -7.83
C ASN A 62 6.91 -3.60 -8.32
N GLY A 63 6.27 -3.04 -9.34
CA GLY A 63 5.10 -3.63 -9.96
C GLY A 63 3.79 -3.37 -9.23
N ILE A 64 3.81 -2.64 -8.13
CA ILE A 64 2.62 -2.38 -7.32
C ILE A 64 2.19 -0.94 -7.47
N THR A 65 0.89 -0.74 -7.69
CA THR A 65 0.31 0.58 -7.88
C THR A 65 -0.39 1.10 -6.63
N PHE A 66 -0.83 0.21 -5.74
CA PHE A 66 -1.43 0.60 -4.46
C PHE A 66 -1.55 -0.60 -3.52
N LEU A 67 -1.67 -0.32 -2.22
CA LEU A 67 -2.15 -1.28 -1.23
C LEU A 67 -3.42 -0.71 -0.62
N GLN A 68 -4.43 -1.56 -0.49
CA GLN A 68 -5.69 -1.18 0.15
C GLN A 68 -6.03 -2.19 1.24
N VAL A 69 -6.55 -1.72 2.35
CA VAL A 69 -6.94 -2.58 3.46
C VAL A 69 -8.35 -2.23 3.93
N ALA A 70 -9.10 -3.28 4.27
CA ALA A 70 -10.40 -3.19 4.91
C ALA A 70 -10.47 -4.27 5.98
N SER A 71 -11.37 -4.12 6.95
CA SER A 71 -11.63 -5.19 7.91
C SER A 71 -12.41 -6.30 7.21
N ASN A 72 -12.06 -7.57 7.49
CA ASN A 72 -12.84 -8.69 6.95
C ASN A 72 -14.06 -9.04 7.81
N GLY A 73 -14.24 -8.36 8.93
CA GLY A 73 -15.37 -8.59 9.84
C GLY A 73 -15.17 -9.73 10.83
N TYR A 74 -14.03 -10.41 10.78
CA TYR A 74 -13.73 -11.58 11.62
C TYR A 74 -12.44 -11.41 12.43
N GLY A 75 -12.01 -10.17 12.64
CA GLY A 75 -10.81 -9.89 13.44
C GLY A 75 -9.52 -9.84 12.63
N TYR A 76 -9.60 -9.99 11.32
CA TYR A 76 -8.45 -9.91 10.41
C TYR A 76 -8.68 -8.84 9.36
N MET A 77 -7.62 -8.55 8.63
CA MET A 77 -7.65 -7.55 7.57
C MET A 77 -7.67 -8.22 6.19
N HIS A 78 -8.47 -7.64 5.30
CA HIS A 78 -8.47 -7.96 3.89
C HIS A 78 -7.59 -6.93 3.19
N VAL A 79 -6.48 -7.38 2.61
CA VAL A 79 -5.53 -6.50 1.93
C VAL A 79 -5.52 -6.81 0.45
N GLU A 80 -5.59 -5.76 -0.37
CA GLU A 80 -5.51 -5.85 -1.82
C GLU A 80 -4.27 -5.11 -2.32
N ALA A 81 -3.57 -5.71 -3.28
CA ALA A 81 -2.44 -5.08 -3.96
C ALA A 81 -2.79 -4.93 -5.44
N GLY A 82 -2.78 -3.69 -5.92
CA GLY A 82 -2.95 -3.43 -7.35
C GLY A 82 -1.63 -3.63 -8.06
N LEU A 83 -1.65 -4.35 -9.17
CA LEU A 83 -0.46 -4.63 -9.96
C LEU A 83 -0.43 -3.80 -11.23
N ASN A 84 0.78 -3.50 -11.68
CA ASN A 84 1.00 -2.79 -12.94
C ASN A 84 1.02 -3.77 -14.11
N GLU A 85 0.03 -4.66 -14.16
CA GLU A 85 -0.18 -5.56 -15.29
C GLU A 85 -1.67 -5.78 -15.43
N LYS A 86 -2.07 -6.21 -16.62
CA LYS A 86 -3.48 -6.41 -16.93
C LYS A 86 -3.76 -7.89 -17.09
N ASN A 87 -4.99 -8.29 -16.78
CA ASN A 87 -5.45 -9.64 -17.06
C ASN A 87 -5.77 -9.79 -18.55
N SER A 88 -6.22 -10.98 -18.96
CA SER A 88 -6.51 -11.27 -20.35
C SER A 88 -7.62 -10.41 -20.95
N GLU A 89 -8.44 -9.79 -20.10
CA GLU A 89 -9.53 -8.91 -20.53
C GLU A 89 -9.13 -7.44 -20.54
N GLY A 90 -7.89 -7.12 -20.18
CA GLY A 90 -7.38 -5.75 -20.20
C GLY A 90 -7.62 -4.96 -18.94
N PHE A 91 -8.10 -5.59 -17.86
CA PHE A 91 -8.30 -4.93 -16.57
C PHE A 91 -7.08 -5.06 -15.68
N PRO A 92 -6.80 -4.06 -14.83
CA PRO A 92 -5.69 -4.17 -13.88
C PRO A 92 -5.86 -5.40 -13.00
N ARG A 93 -4.76 -6.11 -12.76
CA ARG A 93 -4.78 -7.26 -11.85
C ARG A 93 -4.74 -6.77 -10.41
N ILE A 94 -5.53 -7.41 -9.56
CA ILE A 94 -5.55 -7.13 -8.13
C ILE A 94 -5.41 -8.48 -7.41
N LEU A 95 -4.42 -8.57 -6.54
CA LEU A 95 -4.24 -9.73 -5.69
C LEU A 95 -4.73 -9.39 -4.28
N TYR A 96 -5.17 -10.40 -3.53
CA TYR A 96 -5.65 -10.16 -2.18
C TYR A 96 -5.27 -11.28 -1.22
N ASN A 97 -5.25 -10.92 0.05
CA ASN A 97 -5.13 -11.86 1.16
C ASN A 97 -6.08 -11.41 2.26
N ASP A 98 -6.92 -12.32 2.71
CA ASP A 98 -8.03 -12.04 3.62
C ASP A 98 -7.70 -12.38 5.08
N ASP A 99 -6.52 -12.90 5.35
CA ASP A 99 -6.13 -13.43 6.66
C ASP A 99 -4.92 -12.69 7.25
N ILE A 100 -4.88 -11.38 7.11
CA ILE A 100 -3.75 -10.59 7.60
C ILE A 100 -4.12 -9.94 8.94
N SER A 101 -3.27 -10.13 9.95
CA SER A 101 -3.50 -9.48 11.24
C SER A 101 -3.25 -7.97 11.13
N VAL A 102 -3.79 -7.21 12.08
CA VAL A 102 -3.57 -5.76 12.12
C VAL A 102 -2.08 -5.44 12.18
N GLY A 103 -1.32 -6.15 13.02
CA GLY A 103 0.12 -5.93 13.14
C GLY A 103 0.88 -6.25 11.86
N GLU A 104 0.54 -7.35 11.20
CA GLU A 104 1.13 -7.69 9.91
C GLU A 104 0.81 -6.65 8.84
N CYS A 105 -0.42 -6.13 8.86
CA CYS A 105 -0.85 -5.10 7.93
C CYS A 105 -0.05 -3.81 8.12
N LEU A 106 0.13 -3.40 9.37
CA LEU A 106 0.94 -2.22 9.71
C LEU A 106 2.36 -2.38 9.17
N ASP A 107 3.00 -3.52 9.46
CA ASP A 107 4.36 -3.79 9.00
C ASP A 107 4.45 -3.80 7.48
N MET A 108 3.47 -4.38 6.82
CA MET A 108 3.42 -4.47 5.36
C MET A 108 3.34 -3.08 4.70
N PHE A 109 2.45 -2.22 5.21
CA PHE A 109 2.30 -0.88 4.67
C PHE A 109 3.55 -0.03 4.92
N ILE A 110 4.16 -0.17 6.09
CA ILE A 110 5.40 0.54 6.40
C ILE A 110 6.54 0.07 5.48
N ALA A 111 6.67 -1.24 5.25
CA ALA A 111 7.69 -1.78 4.37
C ALA A 111 7.49 -1.32 2.93
N PHE A 112 6.25 -1.25 2.47
CA PHE A 112 5.96 -0.76 1.12
C PHE A 112 6.38 0.71 0.98
N TYR A 113 6.01 1.52 1.94
CA TYR A 113 6.36 2.94 1.93
C TYR A 113 7.88 3.17 2.00
N ARG A 114 8.56 2.49 2.92
CA ARG A 114 9.98 2.75 3.19
C ARG A 114 10.93 2.00 2.27
N GLN A 115 10.56 0.79 1.85
CA GLN A 115 11.45 -0.09 1.10
C GLN A 115 10.90 -0.47 -0.26
N GLY A 116 9.64 -0.12 -0.57
CA GLY A 116 9.00 -0.48 -1.82
C GLY A 116 8.72 -1.97 -1.96
N ARG A 117 8.64 -2.70 -0.85
CA ARG A 117 8.50 -4.17 -0.89
C ARG A 117 7.23 -4.64 -0.22
N VAL A 118 6.54 -5.56 -0.89
CA VAL A 118 5.42 -6.31 -0.34
C VAL A 118 5.57 -7.75 -0.80
N ASP A 119 5.48 -8.68 0.14
CA ASP A 119 5.47 -10.09 -0.19
C ASP A 119 4.05 -10.53 -0.50
N ILE A 120 3.75 -10.66 -1.79
CA ILE A 120 2.42 -11.06 -2.27
C ILE A 120 2.39 -12.51 -2.74
N SER A 121 3.42 -13.29 -2.39
CA SER A 121 3.45 -14.69 -2.77
C SER A 121 2.30 -15.44 -2.09
N GLY A 122 1.62 -16.28 -2.87
CA GLY A 122 0.49 -17.03 -2.37
C GLY A 122 -0.83 -16.27 -2.29
N TRP A 123 -0.84 -14.99 -2.66
CA TRP A 123 -2.09 -14.22 -2.68
C TRP A 123 -2.96 -14.66 -3.85
N GLU A 124 -4.25 -14.52 -3.67
CA GLU A 124 -5.23 -14.91 -4.69
C GLU A 124 -5.53 -13.76 -5.64
N ASP A 125 -5.90 -14.11 -6.86
CA ASP A 125 -6.24 -13.13 -7.89
C ASP A 125 -7.73 -12.78 -7.76
N LEU A 126 -8.00 -11.50 -7.50
CA LEU A 126 -9.36 -10.98 -7.37
C LEU A 126 -10.04 -10.81 -8.73
N THR A 127 -9.22 -10.57 -9.74
CA THR A 127 -9.71 -10.35 -11.10
C THR A 127 -9.54 -11.61 -11.94
#